data_4b675c6c040728693109d48d1dd7b3fe
#
_entry.id   4b675c6c040728693109d48d1dd7b3fe
#
_cell.length_a   1.000
_cell.length_b   1.000
_cell.length_c   1.000
_cell.angle_alpha   90.00
_cell.angle_beta   90.00
_cell.angle_gamma   90.00
#
_symmetry.space_group_name_H-M   'P 1'
#
loop_
_entity.id
_entity.type
_entity.pdbx_description
1 polymer ?
#
loop_
_entity_poly.entity_id
_entity_poly.type
_entity_poly.pdbx_seq_one_letter_code
_entity_poly.pdbx_strand_id
1 'polypeptide(L)'
;MGEFELIRKYFTLHSNEVNLEQNCVQLGIGDDCALINIPHGDVLAVSTDTFLEGTHFFKDTNPFAIGFKSLAVNLSDLAAMGAEPVAFTLALTLPDSNEDFIAEFSRGLFTIADRFRISLVGGDTTRGPLSVTITVMGKTPCNEAIRRSGARDNDVICVSGALGGAAYGVALRYDKSKIHGNPDSAKAFNLLDYPNPRMDLVPFMHKYRVNSALDISDGFLGDLKHILDSSEKSAEIEIKDIPLSEALHNLPADEQLNYALNGGDDYEICFTLSEKDYLLWQDDYKSGKAPKIYRVGSIKELSDNRISKGNRVTFTENGKAVSRHIDRNSFSHF
;
A
#
# COMPACT_ATOMS: atom_id res chain seq x y z
N MET A 1 -31.79 10.48 -9.47
CA MET A 1 -31.04 9.78 -10.52
C MET A 1 -31.20 8.29 -10.28
N GLY A 2 -31.48 7.51 -11.32
CA GLY A 2 -31.53 6.05 -11.24
C GLY A 2 -30.12 5.46 -11.29
N GLU A 3 -29.98 4.18 -10.86
CA GLU A 3 -28.69 3.46 -10.82
C GLU A 3 -27.96 3.49 -12.16
N PHE A 4 -28.60 3.07 -13.24
CA PHE A 4 -27.98 3.05 -14.58
C PHE A 4 -27.60 4.44 -15.10
N GLU A 5 -28.35 5.48 -14.74
CA GLU A 5 -28.04 6.86 -15.10
C GLU A 5 -26.77 7.34 -14.34
N LEU A 6 -26.64 6.96 -13.06
CA LEU A 6 -25.48 7.22 -12.23
C LEU A 6 -24.24 6.52 -12.81
N ILE A 7 -24.33 5.21 -13.07
CA ILE A 7 -23.21 4.42 -13.63
C ILE A 7 -22.77 5.04 -14.96
N ARG A 8 -23.71 5.35 -15.85
CA ARG A 8 -23.38 5.94 -17.14
C ARG A 8 -22.68 7.30 -17.00
N LYS A 9 -23.19 8.18 -16.13
CA LYS A 9 -22.71 9.56 -16.00
C LYS A 9 -21.33 9.63 -15.36
N TYR A 10 -21.08 8.85 -14.32
CA TYR A 10 -19.87 9.00 -13.49
C TYR A 10 -18.80 7.94 -13.72
N PHE A 11 -19.15 6.79 -14.31
CA PHE A 11 -18.20 5.69 -14.44
C PHE A 11 -18.00 5.24 -15.89
N THR A 12 -19.08 5.04 -16.69
CA THR A 12 -18.94 4.49 -18.04
C THR A 12 -18.28 5.44 -19.02
N LEU A 13 -18.63 6.73 -18.99
CA LEU A 13 -18.08 7.69 -19.95
C LEU A 13 -16.57 7.81 -19.81
N HIS A 14 -16.07 7.93 -18.58
CA HIS A 14 -14.64 8.02 -18.34
C HIS A 14 -13.90 6.73 -18.71
N SER A 15 -14.44 5.56 -18.33
CA SER A 15 -13.84 4.25 -18.62
C SER A 15 -13.65 3.98 -20.10
N ASN A 16 -14.55 4.46 -20.94
CA ASN A 16 -14.49 4.29 -22.39
C ASN A 16 -13.50 5.24 -23.08
N GLU A 17 -13.07 6.33 -22.42
CA GLU A 17 -12.04 7.26 -22.91
C GLU A 17 -10.64 6.69 -22.75
N VAL A 18 -10.46 5.74 -21.83
CA VAL A 18 -9.17 5.07 -21.61
C VAL A 18 -8.93 4.04 -22.72
N ASN A 19 -7.73 3.98 -23.25
CA ASN A 19 -7.37 3.00 -24.29
C ASN A 19 -7.32 1.58 -23.70
N LEU A 20 -8.47 0.89 -23.75
CA LEU A 20 -8.66 -0.45 -23.17
C LEU A 20 -7.71 -1.49 -23.76
N GLU A 21 -7.39 -1.36 -25.06
CA GLU A 21 -6.48 -2.30 -25.74
C GLU A 21 -5.06 -2.29 -25.14
N GLN A 22 -4.56 -1.11 -24.73
CA GLN A 22 -3.25 -1.01 -24.07
C GLN A 22 -3.21 -1.71 -22.71
N ASN A 23 -4.38 -1.87 -22.07
CA ASN A 23 -4.53 -2.48 -20.75
C ASN A 23 -5.00 -3.95 -20.81
N CYS A 24 -4.87 -4.63 -21.94
CA CYS A 24 -5.34 -6.01 -22.12
C CYS A 24 -6.87 -6.18 -22.00
N VAL A 25 -7.67 -5.14 -21.97
CA VAL A 25 -9.13 -5.20 -21.87
C VAL A 25 -9.73 -5.22 -23.26
N GLN A 26 -10.42 -6.30 -23.62
CA GLN A 26 -11.17 -6.41 -24.89
C GLN A 26 -12.57 -5.83 -24.78
N LEU A 27 -13.21 -5.99 -23.62
CA LEU A 27 -14.57 -5.50 -23.34
C LEU A 27 -14.62 -5.00 -21.88
N GLY A 28 -15.07 -3.77 -21.69
CA GLY A 28 -15.26 -3.15 -20.38
C GLY A 28 -16.73 -3.08 -19.97
N ILE A 29 -17.13 -1.93 -19.37
CA ILE A 29 -18.51 -1.69 -18.90
C ILE A 29 -19.48 -1.67 -20.08
N GLY A 30 -20.62 -2.37 -19.95
CA GLY A 30 -21.71 -2.34 -20.93
C GLY A 30 -22.28 -3.69 -21.32
N ASP A 31 -21.69 -4.79 -20.83
CA ASP A 31 -22.16 -6.16 -21.00
C ASP A 31 -22.17 -6.89 -19.65
N ASP A 32 -22.65 -8.11 -19.59
CA ASP A 32 -22.73 -8.90 -18.34
C ASP A 32 -21.37 -9.17 -17.70
N CYS A 33 -20.29 -9.23 -18.50
CA CYS A 33 -18.93 -9.45 -18.04
C CYS A 33 -17.92 -8.61 -18.83
N ALA A 34 -16.85 -8.20 -18.18
CA ALA A 34 -15.64 -7.70 -18.84
C ALA A 34 -14.82 -8.87 -19.44
N LEU A 35 -14.12 -8.60 -20.56
CA LEU A 35 -13.20 -9.55 -21.18
C LEU A 35 -11.77 -9.02 -21.09
N ILE A 36 -10.89 -9.76 -20.41
CA ILE A 36 -9.50 -9.40 -20.17
C ILE A 36 -8.60 -10.47 -20.78
N ASN A 37 -7.68 -10.07 -21.64
CA ASN A 37 -6.73 -10.95 -22.31
C ASN A 37 -5.36 -10.87 -21.62
N ILE A 38 -5.00 -11.87 -20.83
CA ILE A 38 -3.66 -11.94 -20.22
C ILE A 38 -2.68 -12.52 -21.23
N PRO A 39 -1.56 -11.81 -21.54
CA PRO A 39 -0.57 -12.27 -22.50
C PRO A 39 -0.01 -13.65 -22.15
N HIS A 40 0.36 -14.43 -23.18
CA HIS A 40 1.01 -15.72 -22.97
C HIS A 40 2.36 -15.51 -22.23
N GLY A 41 2.55 -16.24 -21.14
CA GLY A 41 3.74 -16.11 -20.28
C GLY A 41 3.54 -15.29 -19.03
N ASP A 42 2.42 -14.56 -18.93
CA ASP A 42 2.03 -13.83 -17.71
C ASP A 42 0.99 -14.60 -16.89
N VAL A 43 0.86 -14.22 -15.63
CA VAL A 43 -0.20 -14.66 -14.72
C VAL A 43 -0.98 -13.44 -14.23
N LEU A 44 -2.26 -13.65 -13.94
CA LEU A 44 -3.14 -12.64 -13.35
C LEU A 44 -2.93 -12.62 -11.84
N ALA A 45 -2.60 -11.44 -11.30
CA ALA A 45 -2.64 -11.12 -9.88
C ALA A 45 -3.97 -10.43 -9.57
N VAL A 46 -4.66 -10.87 -8.50
CA VAL A 46 -5.97 -10.31 -8.11
C VAL A 46 -5.95 -10.05 -6.60
N SER A 47 -6.36 -8.85 -6.20
CA SER A 47 -6.62 -8.49 -4.80
C SER A 47 -7.96 -7.79 -4.65
N THR A 48 -8.52 -7.81 -3.43
CA THR A 48 -9.79 -7.14 -3.12
C THR A 48 -9.75 -6.54 -1.73
N ASP A 49 -10.02 -5.23 -1.66
CA ASP A 49 -10.18 -4.51 -0.40
C ASP A 49 -11.56 -3.86 -0.30
N THR A 50 -12.05 -3.79 0.94
CA THR A 50 -13.29 -3.10 1.28
C THR A 50 -13.01 -1.93 2.21
N PHE A 51 -13.41 -0.75 1.79
CA PHE A 51 -13.35 0.50 2.54
C PHE A 51 -14.70 0.83 3.16
N LEU A 52 -14.77 0.93 4.50
CA LEU A 52 -15.98 1.21 5.27
C LEU A 52 -15.87 2.55 5.99
N GLU A 53 -16.94 3.34 5.94
CA GLU A 53 -17.07 4.54 6.77
C GLU A 53 -16.99 4.18 8.26
N GLY A 54 -16.19 4.94 9.01
CA GLY A 54 -15.98 4.75 10.44
C GLY A 54 -14.93 3.69 10.80
N THR A 55 -14.48 2.88 9.84
CA THR A 55 -13.40 1.89 10.01
C THR A 55 -12.14 2.33 9.28
N HIS A 56 -12.23 2.57 7.97
CA HIS A 56 -11.08 2.88 7.11
C HIS A 56 -10.98 4.37 6.76
N PHE A 57 -12.08 5.11 6.89
CA PHE A 57 -12.11 6.56 6.72
C PHE A 57 -13.16 7.21 7.63
N PHE A 58 -12.91 8.45 7.98
CA PHE A 58 -13.79 9.22 8.85
C PHE A 58 -15.01 9.72 8.07
N LYS A 59 -16.14 9.93 8.76
CA LYS A 59 -17.39 10.39 8.17
C LYS A 59 -17.26 11.76 7.47
N ASP A 60 -16.34 12.61 7.93
CA ASP A 60 -16.05 13.93 7.37
C ASP A 60 -14.89 13.92 6.36
N THR A 61 -14.46 12.75 5.90
CA THR A 61 -13.43 12.62 4.86
C THR A 61 -13.97 13.15 3.52
N ASN A 62 -13.14 13.91 2.81
CA ASN A 62 -13.48 14.44 1.48
C ASN A 62 -13.77 13.28 0.50
N PRO A 63 -14.92 13.30 -0.21
CA PRO A 63 -15.26 12.24 -1.17
C PRO A 63 -14.19 11.99 -2.23
N PHE A 64 -13.50 13.02 -2.69
CA PHE A 64 -12.36 12.88 -3.59
C PHE A 64 -11.25 12.02 -2.96
N ALA A 65 -10.92 12.25 -1.69
CA ALA A 65 -9.91 11.46 -0.98
C ALA A 65 -10.37 10.00 -0.79
N ILE A 66 -11.67 9.76 -0.54
CA ILE A 66 -12.22 8.41 -0.44
C ILE A 66 -12.04 7.67 -1.77
N GLY A 67 -12.44 8.28 -2.89
CA GLY A 67 -12.27 7.68 -4.22
C GLY A 67 -10.81 7.44 -4.58
N PHE A 68 -9.92 8.39 -4.30
CA PHE A 68 -8.48 8.26 -4.55
C PHE A 68 -7.87 7.14 -3.72
N LYS A 69 -8.05 7.17 -2.39
CA LYS A 69 -7.43 6.22 -1.46
C LYS A 69 -7.94 4.79 -1.71
N SER A 70 -9.23 4.60 -1.98
CA SER A 70 -9.79 3.26 -2.18
C SER A 70 -9.15 2.49 -3.33
N LEU A 71 -8.72 3.15 -4.41
CA LEU A 71 -7.96 2.49 -5.49
C LEU A 71 -6.45 2.46 -5.18
N ALA A 72 -5.92 3.49 -4.50
CA ALA A 72 -4.50 3.55 -4.16
C ALA A 72 -4.03 2.35 -3.33
N VAL A 73 -4.82 1.95 -2.34
CA VAL A 73 -4.47 0.83 -1.46
C VAL A 73 -4.43 -0.50 -2.22
N ASN A 74 -5.39 -0.73 -3.10
CA ASN A 74 -5.42 -1.91 -3.97
C ASN A 74 -4.23 -1.94 -4.97
N LEU A 75 -3.82 -0.77 -5.48
CA LEU A 75 -2.62 -0.66 -6.31
C LEU A 75 -1.35 -0.97 -5.52
N SER A 76 -1.34 -0.71 -4.21
CA SER A 76 -0.23 -1.07 -3.31
C SER A 76 -0.02 -2.57 -3.25
N ASP A 77 -1.10 -3.37 -3.18
CA ASP A 77 -1.04 -4.83 -3.27
C ASP A 77 -0.37 -5.31 -4.57
N LEU A 78 -0.76 -4.72 -5.71
CA LEU A 78 -0.14 -5.06 -7.00
C LEU A 78 1.34 -4.70 -7.01
N ALA A 79 1.71 -3.53 -6.48
CA ALA A 79 3.11 -3.11 -6.37
C ALA A 79 3.93 -4.09 -5.53
N ALA A 80 3.40 -4.53 -4.39
CA ALA A 80 4.05 -5.52 -3.52
C ALA A 80 4.31 -6.86 -4.22
N MET A 81 3.41 -7.27 -5.11
CA MET A 81 3.53 -8.50 -5.91
C MET A 81 4.40 -8.34 -7.17
N GLY A 82 4.92 -7.14 -7.45
CA GLY A 82 5.63 -6.85 -8.69
C GLY A 82 4.72 -6.93 -9.93
N ALA A 83 3.42 -6.65 -9.77
CA ALA A 83 2.45 -6.76 -10.84
C ALA A 83 2.12 -5.40 -11.48
N GLU A 84 2.04 -5.36 -12.81
CA GLU A 84 1.57 -4.20 -13.56
C GLU A 84 0.04 -4.12 -13.52
N PRO A 85 -0.57 -2.95 -13.26
CA PRO A 85 -2.02 -2.79 -13.25
C PRO A 85 -2.65 -3.08 -14.62
N VAL A 86 -3.82 -3.72 -14.62
CA VAL A 86 -4.60 -4.02 -15.84
C VAL A 86 -6.00 -3.41 -15.74
N ALA A 87 -6.76 -3.84 -14.75
CA ALA A 87 -8.17 -3.46 -14.61
C ALA A 87 -8.62 -3.53 -13.15
N PHE A 88 -9.76 -2.92 -12.86
CA PHE A 88 -10.42 -3.08 -11.58
C PHE A 88 -11.95 -3.09 -11.74
N THR A 89 -12.63 -3.66 -10.76
CA THR A 89 -14.07 -3.54 -10.58
C THR A 89 -14.39 -2.76 -9.31
N LEU A 90 -15.55 -2.08 -9.29
CA LEU A 90 -16.00 -1.26 -8.17
C LEU A 90 -17.39 -1.72 -7.72
N ALA A 91 -17.52 -2.24 -6.52
CA ALA A 91 -18.79 -2.39 -5.84
C ALA A 91 -18.98 -1.24 -4.85
N LEU A 92 -19.94 -0.35 -5.14
CA LEU A 92 -20.18 0.88 -4.39
C LEU A 92 -21.55 0.84 -3.73
N THR A 93 -21.57 0.90 -2.40
CA THR A 93 -22.79 1.04 -1.63
C THR A 93 -22.92 2.47 -1.14
N LEU A 94 -24.05 3.11 -1.43
CA LEU A 94 -24.31 4.51 -1.11
C LEU A 94 -25.57 4.66 -0.23
N PRO A 95 -25.57 5.54 0.79
CA PRO A 95 -26.77 5.78 1.60
C PRO A 95 -27.86 6.49 0.81
N ASP A 96 -27.47 7.33 -0.15
CA ASP A 96 -28.34 8.09 -1.04
C ASP A 96 -27.64 8.39 -2.38
N SER A 97 -28.33 9.02 -3.30
CA SER A 97 -27.82 9.42 -4.62
C SER A 97 -27.33 10.88 -4.64
N ASN A 98 -26.53 11.28 -3.64
CA ASN A 98 -25.94 12.62 -3.58
C ASN A 98 -24.96 12.83 -4.76
N GLU A 99 -25.38 13.64 -5.75
CA GLU A 99 -24.61 13.86 -6.96
C GLU A 99 -23.26 14.53 -6.71
N ASP A 100 -23.17 15.46 -5.77
CA ASP A 100 -21.91 16.14 -5.44
C ASP A 100 -20.90 15.16 -4.82
N PHE A 101 -21.37 14.26 -3.93
CA PHE A 101 -20.53 13.20 -3.36
C PHE A 101 -20.00 12.30 -4.47
N ILE A 102 -20.89 11.81 -5.34
CA ILE A 102 -20.53 10.85 -6.39
C ILE A 102 -19.58 11.48 -7.41
N ALA A 103 -19.80 12.75 -7.77
CA ALA A 103 -18.93 13.48 -8.69
C ALA A 103 -17.50 13.63 -8.13
N GLU A 104 -17.36 14.03 -6.87
CA GLU A 104 -16.06 14.17 -6.24
C GLU A 104 -15.36 12.81 -6.00
N PHE A 105 -16.13 11.80 -5.57
CA PHE A 105 -15.63 10.44 -5.40
C PHE A 105 -15.08 9.89 -6.73
N SER A 106 -15.87 9.96 -7.80
CA SER A 106 -15.45 9.46 -9.13
C SER A 106 -14.25 10.24 -9.66
N ARG A 107 -14.19 11.55 -9.44
CA ARG A 107 -13.03 12.38 -9.81
C ARG A 107 -11.76 11.93 -9.09
N GLY A 108 -11.83 11.63 -7.78
CA GLY A 108 -10.71 11.10 -7.02
C GLY A 108 -10.27 9.73 -7.51
N LEU A 109 -11.22 8.82 -7.71
CA LEU A 109 -10.99 7.48 -8.23
C LEU A 109 -10.27 7.50 -9.59
N PHE A 110 -10.78 8.29 -10.54
CA PHE A 110 -10.19 8.36 -11.87
C PHE A 110 -8.88 9.15 -11.92
N THR A 111 -8.65 10.09 -11.01
CA THR A 111 -7.33 10.77 -10.90
C THR A 111 -6.19 9.76 -10.69
N ILE A 112 -6.38 8.77 -9.84
CA ILE A 112 -5.35 7.76 -9.60
C ILE A 112 -5.40 6.64 -10.66
N ALA A 113 -6.58 6.30 -11.16
CA ALA A 113 -6.73 5.32 -12.24
C ALA A 113 -5.96 5.75 -13.51
N ASP A 114 -6.10 7.02 -13.91
CA ASP A 114 -5.41 7.59 -15.07
C ASP A 114 -3.89 7.65 -14.86
N ARG A 115 -3.46 8.03 -13.64
CA ARG A 115 -2.04 8.09 -13.29
C ARG A 115 -1.35 6.75 -13.49
N PHE A 116 -2.00 5.65 -13.13
CA PHE A 116 -1.47 4.30 -13.23
C PHE A 116 -2.02 3.50 -14.42
N ARG A 117 -2.81 4.14 -15.28
CA ARG A 117 -3.37 3.55 -16.51
C ARG A 117 -4.13 2.25 -16.25
N ILE A 118 -4.89 2.19 -15.15
CA ILE A 118 -5.74 1.05 -14.80
C ILE A 118 -7.19 1.36 -15.17
N SER A 119 -7.89 0.40 -15.78
CA SER A 119 -9.24 0.60 -16.31
C SER A 119 -10.32 0.07 -15.37
N LEU A 120 -11.36 0.87 -15.09
CA LEU A 120 -12.58 0.38 -14.48
C LEU A 120 -13.35 -0.43 -15.53
N VAL A 121 -13.58 -1.72 -15.28
CA VAL A 121 -14.18 -2.63 -16.28
C VAL A 121 -15.54 -3.18 -15.89
N GLY A 122 -16.01 -2.94 -14.67
CA GLY A 122 -17.30 -3.41 -14.19
C GLY A 122 -17.50 -3.08 -12.71
N GLY A 123 -18.59 -3.59 -12.16
CA GLY A 123 -18.90 -3.41 -10.75
C GLY A 123 -20.40 -3.43 -10.48
N ASP A 124 -20.76 -2.93 -9.30
CA ASP A 124 -22.14 -2.84 -8.84
C ASP A 124 -22.36 -1.53 -8.07
N THR A 125 -23.57 -1.00 -8.10
CA THR A 125 -23.94 0.17 -7.30
C THR A 125 -25.28 -0.08 -6.63
N THR A 126 -25.29 -0.07 -5.30
CA THR A 126 -26.48 -0.37 -4.52
C THR A 126 -26.70 0.61 -3.38
N ARG A 127 -27.89 0.56 -2.75
CA ARG A 127 -28.22 1.42 -1.62
C ARG A 127 -27.93 0.72 -0.28
N GLY A 128 -27.21 1.40 0.61
CA GLY A 128 -26.90 0.91 1.96
C GLY A 128 -25.92 1.84 2.67
N PRO A 129 -25.35 1.41 3.80
CA PRO A 129 -24.25 2.14 4.45
C PRO A 129 -23.08 2.33 3.49
N LEU A 130 -22.40 3.50 3.56
CA LEU A 130 -21.30 3.82 2.64
C LEU A 130 -20.18 2.78 2.74
N SER A 131 -19.95 2.09 1.62
CA SER A 131 -18.93 1.07 1.46
C SER A 131 -18.39 1.09 0.04
N VAL A 132 -17.08 0.97 -0.09
CA VAL A 132 -16.37 0.90 -1.37
C VAL A 132 -15.56 -0.38 -1.39
N THR A 133 -15.89 -1.30 -2.29
CA THR A 133 -15.11 -2.51 -2.51
C THR A 133 -14.52 -2.48 -3.91
N ILE A 134 -13.20 -2.59 -3.99
CA ILE A 134 -12.48 -2.65 -5.25
C ILE A 134 -11.82 -4.02 -5.36
N THR A 135 -12.00 -4.67 -6.52
CA THR A 135 -11.19 -5.81 -6.92
C THR A 135 -10.26 -5.36 -8.02
N VAL A 136 -8.95 -5.37 -7.73
CA VAL A 136 -7.91 -4.97 -8.66
C VAL A 136 -7.30 -6.19 -9.34
N MET A 137 -6.95 -6.03 -10.61
CA MET A 137 -6.33 -7.06 -11.44
C MET A 137 -5.05 -6.50 -12.06
N GLY A 138 -3.96 -7.22 -11.89
CA GLY A 138 -2.66 -6.92 -12.50
C GLY A 138 -2.07 -8.14 -13.18
N LYS A 139 -0.99 -7.94 -13.92
CA LYS A 139 -0.24 -9.02 -14.58
C LYS A 139 1.22 -8.99 -14.15
N THR A 140 1.83 -10.15 -14.09
CA THR A 140 3.28 -10.31 -13.85
C THR A 140 3.77 -11.55 -14.60
N PRO A 141 5.05 -11.61 -15.04
CA PRO A 141 5.56 -12.79 -15.71
C PRO A 141 5.40 -14.05 -14.85
N CYS A 142 5.05 -15.16 -15.47
CA CYS A 142 4.93 -16.45 -14.82
C CYS A 142 6.25 -16.78 -14.10
N ASN A 143 6.20 -17.12 -12.82
CA ASN A 143 7.33 -17.38 -11.92
C ASN A 143 8.13 -16.16 -11.45
N GLU A 144 7.73 -14.94 -11.78
CA GLU A 144 8.38 -13.71 -11.30
C GLU A 144 7.52 -12.92 -10.28
N ALA A 145 6.32 -13.39 -9.97
CA ALA A 145 5.50 -12.79 -8.92
C ALA A 145 6.25 -12.81 -7.59
N ILE A 146 6.44 -11.62 -7.02
CA ILE A 146 7.11 -11.44 -5.73
C ILE A 146 6.13 -11.84 -4.64
N ARG A 147 6.58 -12.60 -3.65
CA ARG A 147 5.72 -13.15 -2.60
C ARG A 147 6.20 -12.69 -1.23
N ARG A 148 5.37 -12.84 -0.22
CA ARG A 148 5.78 -12.69 1.19
C ARG A 148 6.82 -13.75 1.59
N SER A 149 6.75 -14.96 1.00
CA SER A 149 7.76 -16.02 1.16
C SER A 149 8.92 -15.82 0.19
N GLY A 150 10.14 -16.15 0.62
CA GLY A 150 11.32 -16.10 -0.26
C GLY A 150 12.50 -15.33 0.32
N ALA A 151 12.33 -14.70 1.50
CA ALA A 151 13.43 -14.07 2.21
C ALA A 151 14.53 -15.10 2.58
N ARG A 152 15.79 -14.72 2.38
CA ARG A 152 16.96 -15.59 2.58
C ARG A 152 17.85 -15.03 3.68
N ASP A 153 18.65 -15.92 4.30
CA ASP A 153 19.62 -15.50 5.30
C ASP A 153 20.59 -14.47 4.74
N ASN A 154 20.80 -13.41 5.52
CA ASN A 154 21.60 -12.24 5.18
C ASN A 154 21.03 -11.34 4.06
N ASP A 155 19.79 -11.54 3.63
CA ASP A 155 19.12 -10.53 2.81
C ASP A 155 19.06 -9.21 3.58
N VAL A 156 19.19 -8.12 2.82
CA VAL A 156 18.92 -6.77 3.31
C VAL A 156 17.42 -6.58 3.39
N ILE A 157 16.92 -6.03 4.49
CA ILE A 157 15.54 -5.57 4.62
C ILE A 157 15.50 -4.10 4.24
N CYS A 158 14.66 -3.77 3.27
CA CYS A 158 14.45 -2.40 2.80
C CYS A 158 13.00 -1.96 2.96
N VAL A 159 12.80 -0.66 3.11
CA VAL A 159 11.51 0.00 2.93
C VAL A 159 11.62 1.07 1.84
N SER A 160 10.53 1.29 1.12
CA SER A 160 10.52 2.16 -0.04
C SER A 160 10.44 3.65 0.28
N GLY A 161 9.97 4.00 1.48
CA GLY A 161 9.77 5.39 1.87
C GLY A 161 9.69 5.59 3.38
N ALA A 162 9.36 6.81 3.78
CA ALA A 162 9.28 7.22 5.17
C ALA A 162 7.96 6.77 5.83
N LEU A 163 8.02 6.34 7.09
CA LEU A 163 6.94 5.66 7.79
C LEU A 163 6.31 6.52 8.90
N GLY A 164 5.07 6.18 9.25
CA GLY A 164 4.32 6.66 10.40
C GLY A 164 3.56 7.96 10.17
N GLY A 165 3.68 8.57 9.00
CA GLY A 165 3.04 9.86 8.72
C GLY A 165 1.52 9.75 8.61
N ALA A 166 0.99 8.73 7.98
CA ALA A 166 -0.43 8.49 7.84
C ALA A 166 -1.07 8.15 9.19
N ALA A 167 -0.45 7.28 9.98
CA ALA A 167 -0.89 6.93 11.32
C ALA A 167 -0.97 8.16 12.26
N TYR A 168 -0.03 9.09 12.13
CA TYR A 168 -0.12 10.36 12.85
C TYR A 168 -1.33 11.19 12.37
N GLY A 169 -1.63 11.19 11.07
CA GLY A 169 -2.84 11.79 10.51
C GLY A 169 -4.11 11.20 11.12
N VAL A 170 -4.19 9.89 11.30
CA VAL A 170 -5.28 9.21 12.02
C VAL A 170 -5.40 9.71 13.45
N ALA A 171 -4.28 9.77 14.20
CA ALA A 171 -4.28 10.23 15.58
C ALA A 171 -4.76 11.69 15.71
N LEU A 172 -4.38 12.57 14.78
CA LEU A 172 -4.85 13.96 14.72
C LEU A 172 -6.35 14.06 14.39
N ARG A 173 -6.90 13.16 13.56
CA ARG A 173 -8.34 13.12 13.27
C ARG A 173 -9.14 12.70 14.49
N TYR A 174 -8.64 11.79 15.32
CA TYR A 174 -9.28 11.43 16.59
C TYR A 174 -9.17 12.53 17.65
N ASP A 175 -8.03 13.20 17.76
CA ASP A 175 -7.80 14.27 18.74
C ASP A 175 -7.57 15.62 18.03
N LYS A 176 -8.68 16.26 17.64
CA LYS A 176 -8.66 17.55 16.93
C LYS A 176 -8.00 18.69 17.75
N SER A 177 -7.83 18.54 19.07
CA SER A 177 -7.14 19.53 19.90
C SER A 177 -5.65 19.65 19.55
N LYS A 178 -5.05 18.57 19.01
CA LYS A 178 -3.65 18.53 18.59
C LYS A 178 -3.39 19.15 17.21
N ILE A 179 -4.45 19.51 16.46
CA ILE A 179 -4.32 20.12 15.12
C ILE A 179 -3.94 21.59 15.23
N HIS A 180 -4.52 22.31 16.22
CA HIS A 180 -4.34 23.75 16.32
C HIS A 180 -2.88 24.12 16.63
N GLY A 181 -2.27 24.91 15.74
CA GLY A 181 -0.86 25.31 15.84
C GLY A 181 0.17 24.22 15.48
N ASN A 182 -0.27 23.07 14.99
CA ASN A 182 0.61 22.01 14.53
C ASN A 182 0.95 22.19 13.03
N PRO A 183 2.19 22.59 12.68
CA PRO A 183 2.57 22.87 11.29
C PRO A 183 2.60 21.61 10.40
N ASP A 184 2.67 20.42 11.00
CA ASP A 184 2.79 19.16 10.27
C ASP A 184 1.44 18.46 10.04
N SER A 185 0.34 19.00 10.61
CA SER A 185 -0.99 18.39 10.46
C SER A 185 -1.43 18.25 9.00
N ALA A 186 -1.16 19.24 8.16
CA ALA A 186 -1.49 19.19 6.74
C ALA A 186 -0.71 18.10 6.01
N LYS A 187 0.58 17.89 6.34
CA LYS A 187 1.40 16.80 5.77
C LYS A 187 0.85 15.45 6.20
N ALA A 188 0.53 15.27 7.48
CA ALA A 188 -0.02 14.03 8.00
C ALA A 188 -1.37 13.67 7.35
N PHE A 189 -2.27 14.65 7.19
CA PHE A 189 -3.54 14.43 6.47
C PHE A 189 -3.34 14.11 5.00
N ASN A 190 -2.38 14.75 4.33
CA ASN A 190 -2.08 14.45 2.94
C ASN A 190 -1.57 13.01 2.77
N LEU A 191 -0.71 12.53 3.67
CA LEU A 191 -0.22 11.15 3.65
C LEU A 191 -1.35 10.14 3.92
N LEU A 192 -2.25 10.45 4.86
CA LEU A 192 -3.39 9.61 5.18
C LEU A 192 -4.40 9.53 4.02
N ASP A 193 -4.76 10.69 3.45
CA ASP A 193 -5.85 10.80 2.48
C ASP A 193 -5.42 10.48 1.04
N TYR A 194 -4.12 10.62 0.72
CA TYR A 194 -3.55 10.46 -0.63
C TYR A 194 -2.28 9.60 -0.62
N PRO A 195 -2.37 8.32 -0.21
CA PRO A 195 -1.21 7.44 -0.26
C PRO A 195 -0.69 7.27 -1.69
N ASN A 196 0.61 7.09 -1.81
CA ASN A 196 1.26 6.91 -3.11
C ASN A 196 1.65 5.44 -3.30
N PRO A 197 0.84 4.62 -4.00
CA PRO A 197 1.21 3.23 -4.27
C PRO A 197 2.50 3.19 -5.06
N ARG A 198 3.45 2.37 -4.61
CA ARG A 198 4.83 2.36 -5.08
C ARG A 198 5.01 1.55 -6.38
N MET A 199 4.13 1.81 -7.34
CA MET A 199 4.20 1.22 -8.68
C MET A 199 5.50 1.58 -9.43
N ASP A 200 6.12 2.71 -9.05
CA ASP A 200 7.42 3.12 -9.57
C ASP A 200 8.55 2.13 -9.26
N LEU A 201 8.39 1.30 -8.22
CA LEU A 201 9.37 0.29 -7.83
C LEU A 201 9.28 -1.02 -8.63
N VAL A 202 8.12 -1.35 -9.19
CA VAL A 202 7.88 -2.64 -9.84
C VAL A 202 8.97 -3.04 -10.84
N PRO A 203 9.39 -2.19 -11.81
CA PRO A 203 10.45 -2.54 -12.73
C PRO A 203 11.82 -2.80 -12.05
N PHE A 204 12.08 -2.11 -10.95
CA PHE A 204 13.32 -2.23 -10.19
C PHE A 204 13.31 -3.49 -9.31
N MET A 205 12.16 -3.84 -8.73
CA MET A 205 12.03 -5.06 -7.93
C MET A 205 12.33 -6.31 -8.76
N HIS A 206 11.88 -6.37 -10.02
CA HIS A 206 12.26 -7.42 -10.96
C HIS A 206 13.73 -7.34 -11.37
N LYS A 207 14.21 -6.14 -11.75
CA LYS A 207 15.60 -5.93 -12.19
C LYS A 207 16.61 -6.39 -11.13
N TYR A 208 16.37 -6.06 -9.85
CA TYR A 208 17.28 -6.39 -8.74
C TYR A 208 16.84 -7.63 -7.96
N ARG A 209 15.92 -8.44 -8.52
CA ARG A 209 15.54 -9.76 -8.00
C ARG A 209 15.17 -9.72 -6.52
N VAL A 210 14.19 -8.89 -6.19
CA VAL A 210 13.62 -8.86 -4.84
C VAL A 210 13.13 -10.26 -4.45
N ASN A 211 13.56 -10.76 -3.30
CA ASN A 211 13.29 -12.12 -2.86
C ASN A 211 11.91 -12.25 -2.19
N SER A 212 11.48 -11.24 -1.43
CA SER A 212 10.17 -11.18 -0.80
C SER A 212 9.71 -9.74 -0.64
N ALA A 213 8.40 -9.51 -0.67
CA ALA A 213 7.81 -8.19 -0.44
C ALA A 213 6.39 -8.28 0.07
N LEU A 214 5.94 -7.20 0.72
CA LEU A 214 4.56 -6.82 0.96
C LEU A 214 4.48 -5.30 1.16
N ASP A 215 3.30 -4.74 1.05
CA ASP A 215 3.05 -3.35 1.40
C ASP A 215 2.84 -3.16 2.92
N ILE A 216 3.03 -1.94 3.39
CA ILE A 216 2.90 -1.58 4.81
C ILE A 216 1.54 -0.92 5.01
N SER A 217 0.54 -1.71 5.38
CA SER A 217 -0.84 -1.31 5.61
C SER A 217 -1.22 -1.29 7.09
N ASP A 218 -0.77 -2.28 7.87
CA ASP A 218 -1.10 -2.46 9.29
C ASP A 218 0.02 -1.99 10.23
N GLY A 219 1.16 -1.62 9.67
CA GLY A 219 2.34 -1.15 10.36
C GLY A 219 3.56 -2.02 10.12
N PHE A 220 4.73 -1.40 10.00
CA PHE A 220 5.98 -2.04 9.57
C PHE A 220 6.29 -3.34 10.31
N LEU A 221 6.12 -3.39 11.64
CA LEU A 221 6.45 -4.60 12.41
C LEU A 221 5.43 -5.73 12.19
N GLY A 222 4.14 -5.38 12.09
CA GLY A 222 3.08 -6.34 11.80
C GLY A 222 3.28 -6.96 10.42
N ASP A 223 3.54 -6.12 9.44
CA ASP A 223 3.70 -6.51 8.05
C ASP A 223 5.02 -7.26 7.83
N LEU A 224 6.15 -6.79 8.37
CA LEU A 224 7.41 -7.53 8.33
C LEU A 224 7.28 -8.94 8.92
N LYS A 225 6.48 -9.10 9.99
CA LYS A 225 6.21 -10.41 10.58
C LYS A 225 5.63 -11.39 9.58
N HIS A 226 4.77 -10.94 8.65
CA HIS A 226 4.23 -11.81 7.60
C HIS A 226 5.30 -12.33 6.64
N ILE A 227 6.31 -11.51 6.27
CA ILE A 227 7.48 -11.97 5.52
C ILE A 227 8.24 -13.02 6.33
N LEU A 228 8.52 -12.73 7.61
CA LEU A 228 9.32 -13.60 8.48
C LEU A 228 8.63 -14.95 8.75
N ASP A 229 7.31 -14.93 8.93
CA ASP A 229 6.53 -16.15 9.14
C ASP A 229 6.47 -16.99 7.85
N SER A 230 6.18 -16.36 6.69
CA SER A 230 6.08 -17.05 5.41
C SER A 230 7.42 -17.59 4.90
N SER A 231 8.53 -17.02 5.35
CA SER A 231 9.89 -17.41 4.97
C SER A 231 10.62 -18.25 6.04
N GLU A 232 10.00 -18.47 7.21
CA GLU A 232 10.60 -19.15 8.36
C GLU A 232 11.92 -18.49 8.80
N LYS A 233 11.92 -17.16 8.90
CA LYS A 233 13.08 -16.35 9.20
C LYS A 233 12.88 -15.49 10.46
N SER A 234 13.96 -14.84 10.87
CA SER A 234 13.99 -13.76 11.86
C SER A 234 14.69 -12.53 11.28
N ALA A 235 14.61 -11.40 11.97
CA ALA A 235 15.19 -10.14 11.52
C ALA A 235 15.99 -9.44 12.61
N GLU A 236 17.00 -8.69 12.19
CA GLU A 236 17.64 -7.64 12.97
C GLU A 236 17.34 -6.29 12.33
N ILE A 237 16.73 -5.37 13.08
CA ILE A 237 16.33 -4.04 12.63
C ILE A 237 17.18 -2.99 13.35
N GLU A 238 17.88 -2.16 12.59
CA GLU A 238 18.64 -1.03 13.11
C GLU A 238 17.73 0.19 13.26
N ILE A 239 17.40 0.54 14.50
CA ILE A 239 16.36 1.54 14.83
C ILE A 239 16.64 2.89 14.17
N LYS A 240 17.90 3.34 14.17
CA LYS A 240 18.27 4.64 13.62
C LYS A 240 18.14 4.74 12.08
N ASP A 241 18.06 3.59 11.41
CA ASP A 241 17.95 3.52 9.95
C ASP A 241 16.48 3.48 9.48
N ILE A 242 15.52 3.42 10.42
CA ILE A 242 14.09 3.55 10.08
C ILE A 242 13.82 4.96 9.54
N PRO A 243 13.34 5.10 8.30
CA PRO A 243 13.05 6.41 7.73
C PRO A 243 11.76 6.96 8.34
N LEU A 244 11.87 8.01 9.14
CA LEU A 244 10.74 8.67 9.78
C LEU A 244 10.10 9.69 8.85
N SER A 245 8.78 9.75 8.82
CA SER A 245 8.03 10.76 8.10
C SER A 245 8.34 12.17 8.62
N GLU A 246 8.45 13.13 7.70
CA GLU A 246 8.59 14.54 8.07
C GLU A 246 7.43 15.06 8.92
N ALA A 247 6.25 14.46 8.79
CA ALA A 247 5.08 14.83 9.61
C ALA A 247 5.28 14.55 11.12
N LEU A 248 6.29 13.76 11.49
CA LEU A 248 6.60 13.38 12.87
C LEU A 248 7.65 14.27 13.54
N HIS A 249 8.34 15.16 12.83
CA HIS A 249 9.55 15.84 13.29
C HIS A 249 9.38 16.62 14.60
N ASN A 250 8.19 17.09 14.89
CA ASN A 250 7.90 17.86 16.12
C ASN A 250 7.46 16.98 17.30
N LEU A 251 7.42 15.66 17.15
CA LEU A 251 7.08 14.73 18.22
C LEU A 251 8.33 14.27 18.98
N PRO A 252 8.17 13.81 20.24
CA PRO A 252 9.23 13.11 20.96
C PRO A 252 9.75 11.89 20.18
N ALA A 253 11.03 11.59 20.26
CA ALA A 253 11.67 10.53 19.47
C ALA A 253 11.01 9.15 19.64
N ASP A 254 10.56 8.81 20.85
CA ASP A 254 9.88 7.54 21.11
C ASP A 254 8.49 7.48 20.45
N GLU A 255 7.77 8.60 20.39
CA GLU A 255 6.49 8.70 19.67
C GLU A 255 6.69 8.59 18.15
N GLN A 256 7.71 9.28 17.59
CA GLN A 256 8.05 9.18 16.19
C GLN A 256 8.31 7.70 15.80
N LEU A 257 9.13 7.02 16.59
CA LEU A 257 9.47 5.62 16.35
C LEU A 257 8.25 4.71 16.50
N ASN A 258 7.39 4.97 17.48
CA ASN A 258 6.16 4.19 17.68
C ASN A 258 5.22 4.30 16.47
N TYR A 259 5.00 5.52 15.94
CA TYR A 259 4.21 5.69 14.72
C TYR A 259 4.84 4.97 13.52
N ALA A 260 6.14 5.07 13.33
CA ALA A 260 6.83 4.45 12.20
C ALA A 260 6.87 2.92 12.26
N LEU A 261 6.89 2.32 13.45
CA LEU A 261 6.97 0.87 13.61
C LEU A 261 5.61 0.17 13.65
N ASN A 262 4.61 0.82 14.28
CA ASN A 262 3.31 0.21 14.56
C ASN A 262 2.15 0.88 13.82
N GLY A 263 2.38 2.06 13.24
CA GLY A 263 1.34 2.80 12.53
C GLY A 263 1.11 2.24 11.14
N GLY A 264 -0.15 2.06 10.77
CA GLY A 264 -0.57 1.64 9.44
C GLY A 264 -0.82 2.80 8.48
N ASP A 265 -1.42 2.47 7.33
CA ASP A 265 -1.82 3.40 6.27
C ASP A 265 -0.66 4.04 5.48
N ASP A 266 0.60 3.60 5.64
CA ASP A 266 1.73 4.18 4.92
C ASP A 266 1.78 3.76 3.44
N TYR A 267 1.34 2.54 3.10
CA TYR A 267 1.35 1.97 1.74
C TYR A 267 2.70 2.09 1.04
N GLU A 268 3.78 2.07 1.82
CA GLU A 268 5.13 1.83 1.35
C GLU A 268 5.39 0.32 1.22
N ILE A 269 6.43 -0.08 0.51
CA ILE A 269 6.78 -1.50 0.34
C ILE A 269 7.91 -1.88 1.28
N CYS A 270 7.70 -2.93 2.09
CA CYS A 270 8.76 -3.64 2.80
C CYS A 270 9.21 -4.84 1.96
N PHE A 271 10.50 -4.96 1.69
CA PHE A 271 11.02 -6.02 0.83
C PHE A 271 12.43 -6.46 1.22
N THR A 272 12.81 -7.64 0.73
CA THR A 272 14.14 -8.22 0.98
C THR A 272 14.85 -8.54 -0.33
N LEU A 273 16.16 -8.33 -0.37
CA LEU A 273 17.01 -8.68 -1.51
C LEU A 273 18.43 -9.00 -1.03
N SER A 274 19.21 -9.65 -1.92
CA SER A 274 20.61 -9.96 -1.62
C SER A 274 21.43 -8.68 -1.39
N GLU A 275 22.47 -8.73 -0.57
CA GLU A 275 23.43 -7.61 -0.38
C GLU A 275 24.01 -7.15 -1.73
N LYS A 276 24.30 -8.09 -2.65
CA LYS A 276 24.80 -7.77 -3.99
C LYS A 276 23.81 -6.94 -4.78
N ASP A 277 22.55 -7.32 -4.84
CA ASP A 277 21.53 -6.63 -5.60
C ASP A 277 21.17 -5.29 -4.96
N TYR A 278 21.21 -5.20 -3.62
CA TYR A 278 21.10 -3.94 -2.90
C TYR A 278 22.21 -2.94 -3.31
N LEU A 279 23.47 -3.37 -3.36
CA LEU A 279 24.58 -2.50 -3.78
C LEU A 279 24.42 -2.02 -5.23
N LEU A 280 23.97 -2.88 -6.14
CA LEU A 280 23.67 -2.50 -7.53
C LEU A 280 22.54 -1.48 -7.59
N TRP A 281 21.47 -1.65 -6.79
CA TRP A 281 20.40 -0.66 -6.71
C TRP A 281 20.93 0.69 -6.19
N GLN A 282 21.76 0.68 -5.14
CA GLN A 282 22.35 1.90 -4.59
C GLN A 282 23.22 2.65 -5.60
N ASP A 283 23.97 1.93 -6.44
CA ASP A 283 24.80 2.55 -7.47
C ASP A 283 23.94 3.19 -8.58
N ASP A 284 22.86 2.53 -8.97
CA ASP A 284 21.89 3.12 -9.89
C ASP A 284 21.12 4.29 -9.26
N TYR A 285 20.78 4.24 -7.98
CA TYR A 285 20.21 5.38 -7.26
C TYR A 285 21.15 6.58 -7.25
N LYS A 286 22.44 6.41 -6.91
CA LYS A 286 23.44 7.49 -6.92
C LYS A 286 23.62 8.11 -8.30
N SER A 287 23.42 7.33 -9.36
CA SER A 287 23.48 7.82 -10.76
C SER A 287 22.14 8.37 -11.28
N GLY A 288 21.11 8.47 -10.45
CA GLY A 288 19.79 8.99 -10.81
C GLY A 288 18.94 8.04 -11.67
N LYS A 289 19.29 6.75 -11.73
CA LYS A 289 18.61 5.75 -12.58
C LYS A 289 17.60 4.88 -11.81
N ALA A 290 17.62 4.89 -10.48
CA ALA A 290 16.73 4.11 -9.63
C ALA A 290 16.14 4.99 -8.52
N PRO A 291 14.93 4.67 -8.00
CA PRO A 291 14.37 5.37 -6.87
C PRO A 291 15.16 5.08 -5.58
N LYS A 292 15.03 5.97 -4.61
CA LYS A 292 15.61 5.79 -3.29
C LYS A 292 14.88 4.66 -2.54
N ILE A 293 15.66 3.83 -1.84
CA ILE A 293 15.19 2.85 -0.88
C ILE A 293 16.01 2.98 0.40
N TYR A 294 15.46 2.51 1.51
CA TYR A 294 16.08 2.63 2.83
C TYR A 294 16.36 1.24 3.38
N ARG A 295 17.64 0.94 3.64
CA ARG A 295 18.03 -0.25 4.37
C ARG A 295 17.68 -0.06 5.84
N VAL A 296 16.89 -0.95 6.41
CA VAL A 296 16.45 -0.88 7.81
C VAL A 296 16.93 -2.06 8.64
N GLY A 297 17.47 -3.10 8.00
CA GLY A 297 17.91 -4.28 8.73
C GLY A 297 18.42 -5.41 7.84
N SER A 298 18.44 -6.60 8.40
CA SER A 298 18.82 -7.83 7.71
C SER A 298 18.03 -9.04 8.19
N ILE A 299 17.80 -9.98 7.28
CA ILE A 299 17.21 -11.28 7.57
C ILE A 299 18.24 -12.18 8.26
N LYS A 300 17.79 -12.94 9.24
CA LYS A 300 18.59 -13.90 10.02
C LYS A 300 17.93 -15.26 10.04
N GLU A 301 18.74 -16.28 10.21
CA GLU A 301 18.27 -17.62 10.48
C GLU A 301 17.38 -17.65 11.74
N LEU A 302 16.31 -18.43 11.68
CA LEU A 302 15.42 -18.60 12.82
C LEU A 302 16.01 -19.62 13.80
N SER A 303 16.48 -19.14 14.96
CA SER A 303 16.98 -20.02 16.02
C SER A 303 15.88 -20.52 16.95
N ASP A 304 16.05 -21.72 17.52
CA ASP A 304 15.10 -22.36 18.46
C ASP A 304 14.76 -21.45 19.66
N ASN A 305 15.72 -20.67 20.16
CA ASN A 305 15.49 -19.70 21.23
C ASN A 305 14.55 -18.54 20.84
N ARG A 306 14.44 -18.21 19.56
CA ARG A 306 13.54 -17.16 19.06
C ARG A 306 12.12 -17.70 18.82
N ILE A 307 12.00 -18.95 18.40
CA ILE A 307 10.72 -19.66 18.28
C ILE A 307 10.02 -19.73 19.63
N SER A 308 10.73 -20.15 20.68
CA SER A 308 10.17 -20.33 22.04
C SER A 308 9.71 -19.02 22.68
N LYS A 309 10.23 -17.86 22.25
CA LYS A 309 9.86 -16.53 22.76
C LYS A 309 8.82 -15.79 21.91
N GLY A 310 8.36 -16.37 20.80
CA GLY A 310 7.42 -15.72 19.87
C GLY A 310 7.97 -14.42 19.22
N ASN A 311 9.27 -14.17 19.32
CA ASN A 311 9.90 -12.93 18.89
C ASN A 311 10.86 -13.17 17.71
N ARG A 312 10.42 -12.81 16.51
CA ARG A 312 11.24 -12.92 15.29
C ARG A 312 12.08 -11.68 14.99
N VAL A 313 11.82 -10.56 15.65
CA VAL A 313 12.52 -9.28 15.41
C VAL A 313 13.40 -8.93 16.61
N THR A 314 14.67 -8.63 16.36
CA THR A 314 15.63 -8.06 17.32
C THR A 314 15.95 -6.65 16.86
N PHE A 315 15.87 -5.70 17.79
CA PHE A 315 16.29 -4.32 17.51
C PHE A 315 17.76 -4.14 17.84
N THR A 316 18.45 -3.38 17.00
CA THR A 316 19.83 -2.97 17.22
C THR A 316 19.96 -1.45 17.19
N GLU A 317 20.94 -0.94 17.91
CA GLU A 317 21.38 0.44 17.84
C GLU A 317 22.90 0.46 17.73
N ASN A 318 23.42 0.97 16.63
CA ASN A 318 24.85 0.87 16.25
C ASN A 318 25.36 -0.58 16.27
N GLY A 319 24.56 -1.52 15.78
CA GLY A 319 24.88 -2.94 15.68
C GLY A 319 24.85 -3.69 17.02
N LYS A 320 24.42 -3.07 18.12
CA LYS A 320 24.28 -3.72 19.43
C LYS A 320 22.80 -3.95 19.72
N ALA A 321 22.45 -5.17 20.13
CA ALA A 321 21.09 -5.49 20.52
C ALA A 321 20.61 -4.60 21.68
N VAL A 322 19.43 -4.01 21.51
CA VAL A 322 18.78 -3.18 22.52
C VAL A 322 17.45 -3.80 22.93
N SER A 323 17.18 -3.76 24.25
CA SER A 323 15.88 -4.15 24.78
C SER A 323 15.02 -2.90 24.88
N ARG A 324 14.22 -2.65 23.85
CA ARG A 324 13.15 -1.62 23.92
C ARG A 324 11.81 -2.31 24.09
N HIS A 325 11.02 -1.78 24.99
CA HIS A 325 9.61 -2.14 25.10
C HIS A 325 8.87 -1.34 24.00
N ILE A 326 8.70 -1.96 22.85
CA ILE A 326 7.91 -1.40 21.76
C ILE A 326 6.55 -2.09 21.88
N ASP A 327 5.52 -1.30 22.13
CA ASP A 327 4.13 -1.81 22.11
C ASP A 327 3.87 -2.38 20.71
N ARG A 328 3.52 -3.68 20.67
CA ARG A 328 3.33 -4.40 19.40
C ARG A 328 1.85 -4.45 19.03
N ASN A 329 1.24 -3.30 18.99
CA ASN A 329 -0.17 -3.17 18.62
C ASN A 329 -0.25 -2.72 17.16
N SER A 330 -0.06 -3.64 16.21
CA SER A 330 -0.52 -3.43 14.84
C SER A 330 -2.04 -3.37 14.81
N PHE A 331 -2.60 -2.70 13.82
CA PHE A 331 -4.05 -2.63 13.62
C PHE A 331 -4.64 -4.05 13.45
N SER A 332 -5.81 -4.30 14.03
CA SER A 332 -6.56 -5.55 13.86
C SER A 332 -8.04 -5.23 13.78
N HIS A 333 -8.73 -5.84 12.84
CA HIS A 333 -10.19 -5.72 12.69
C HIS A 333 -10.98 -6.49 13.74
N PHE A 334 -10.37 -7.47 14.44
CA PHE A 334 -11.00 -8.35 15.41
C PHE A 334 -10.15 -8.61 16.64
#